data_4f3d75e59d9527fa69ccddfddb8d6965
#
_entry.id   4f3d75e59d9527fa69ccddfddb8d6965
#
_cell.length_a   1.000
_cell.length_b   1.000
_cell.length_c   1.000
_cell.angle_alpha   90.00
_cell.angle_beta   90.00
_cell.angle_gamma   90.00
#
_symmetry.space_group_name_H-M   'P 1'
#
loop_
_entity.id
_entity.type
_entity.pdbx_description
1 polymer ?
#
loop_
_entity_poly.entity_id
_entity_poly.type
_entity_poly.pdbx_seq_one_letter_code
_entity_poly.pdbx_strand_id
1 'polypeptide(L)'
;MVQTIALVDDDRNILTSISMALEREGFKVQTYIDAETALVGISRSPPDLAVIDIKMPRMDGEELLKRLRKKTSIPIIFLTSKEEEIDELLGL
;
A
#
# COMPACT_ATOMS: atom_id res chain seq x y z
N MET A 1 -7.71 -16.83 12.49
CA MET A 1 -7.66 -16.56 11.04
C MET A 1 -6.49 -15.65 10.71
N VAL A 2 -5.76 -15.99 9.64
CA VAL A 2 -4.65 -15.16 9.19
C VAL A 2 -5.19 -13.99 8.38
N GLN A 3 -4.84 -12.78 8.77
CA GLN A 3 -5.23 -11.58 8.04
C GLN A 3 -4.20 -11.28 6.94
N THR A 4 -4.67 -10.74 5.83
CA THR A 4 -3.85 -10.44 4.67
C THR A 4 -3.69 -8.92 4.52
N ILE A 5 -2.46 -8.49 4.33
CA ILE A 5 -2.12 -7.07 4.12
C ILE A 5 -1.49 -6.93 2.74
N ALA A 6 -1.98 -5.99 1.95
CA ALA A 6 -1.35 -5.64 0.68
C ALA A 6 -0.43 -4.45 0.90
N LEU A 7 0.78 -4.52 0.34
CA LEU A 7 1.76 -3.43 0.37
C LEU A 7 2.01 -2.97 -1.05
N VAL A 8 1.87 -1.68 -1.31
CA VAL A 8 2.09 -1.09 -2.63
C VAL A 8 3.13 0.00 -2.52
N ASP A 9 4.30 -0.22 -3.11
CA ASP A 9 5.41 0.73 -3.07
C ASP A 9 6.35 0.41 -4.23
N ASP A 10 6.88 1.43 -4.90
CA ASP A 10 7.81 1.22 -5.99
C ASP A 10 9.25 0.94 -5.52
N ASP A 11 9.51 1.09 -4.22
CA ASP A 11 10.80 0.75 -3.62
C ASP A 11 10.79 -0.68 -3.10
N ARG A 12 11.52 -1.56 -3.80
CA ARG A 12 11.59 -2.98 -3.44
C ARG A 12 12.18 -3.24 -2.06
N ASN A 13 13.10 -2.39 -1.62
CA ASN A 13 13.71 -2.55 -0.29
C ASN A 13 12.69 -2.29 0.81
N ILE A 14 11.83 -1.28 0.62
CA ILE A 14 10.76 -0.99 1.56
C ILE A 14 9.76 -2.14 1.59
N LEU A 15 9.36 -2.66 0.43
CA LEU A 15 8.45 -3.80 0.36
C LEU A 15 9.01 -5.00 1.11
N THR A 16 10.29 -5.32 0.88
CA THR A 16 10.92 -6.46 1.53
C THR A 16 10.97 -6.28 3.05
N SER A 17 11.41 -5.11 3.51
CA SER A 17 11.56 -4.86 4.94
C SER A 17 10.23 -4.90 5.69
N ILE A 18 9.22 -4.24 5.16
CA ILE A 18 7.90 -4.20 5.81
C ILE A 18 7.23 -5.57 5.73
N SER A 19 7.35 -6.24 4.59
CA SER A 19 6.79 -7.57 4.39
C SER A 19 7.33 -8.55 5.42
N MET A 20 8.65 -8.56 5.63
CA MET A 20 9.27 -9.44 6.62
C MET A 20 8.79 -9.13 8.04
N ALA A 21 8.68 -7.86 8.39
CA ALA A 21 8.20 -7.46 9.71
C ALA A 21 6.77 -7.91 9.94
N LEU A 22 5.90 -7.74 8.96
CA LEU A 22 4.49 -8.13 9.07
C LEU A 22 4.33 -9.65 9.11
N GLU A 23 5.11 -10.38 8.34
CA GLU A 23 5.07 -11.84 8.36
C GLU A 23 5.50 -12.39 9.71
N ARG A 24 6.45 -11.76 10.38
CA ARG A 24 6.85 -12.14 11.74
C ARG A 24 5.69 -12.00 12.74
N GLU A 25 4.82 -11.03 12.49
CA GLU A 25 3.65 -10.81 13.34
C GLU A 25 2.47 -11.73 12.98
N GLY A 26 2.66 -12.61 12.01
CA GLY A 26 1.65 -13.59 11.64
C GLY A 26 0.74 -13.18 10.51
N PHE A 27 1.00 -12.06 9.85
CA PHE A 27 0.20 -11.62 8.71
C PHE A 27 0.65 -12.30 7.42
N LYS A 28 -0.30 -12.47 6.51
CA LYS A 28 0.00 -12.85 5.13
C LYS A 28 0.15 -11.55 4.34
N VAL A 29 1.15 -11.47 3.47
CA VAL A 29 1.46 -10.22 2.77
C VAL A 29 1.42 -10.41 1.26
N GLN A 30 0.73 -9.49 0.57
CA GLN A 30 0.74 -9.36 -0.88
C GLN A 30 1.55 -8.11 -1.20
N THR A 31 2.51 -8.19 -2.11
CA THR A 31 3.34 -7.03 -2.47
C THR A 31 3.13 -6.65 -3.93
N TYR A 32 3.10 -5.35 -4.20
CA TYR A 32 2.96 -4.79 -5.54
C TYR A 32 3.93 -3.63 -5.70
N ILE A 33 4.63 -3.57 -6.82
CA ILE A 33 5.64 -2.53 -7.08
C ILE A 33 5.10 -1.33 -7.84
N ASP A 34 3.86 -1.39 -8.29
CA ASP A 34 3.21 -0.27 -8.97
C ASP A 34 1.71 -0.30 -8.76
N ALA A 35 1.06 0.81 -9.08
CA ALA A 35 -0.37 0.95 -8.85
C ALA A 35 -1.21 0.11 -9.79
N GLU A 36 -0.76 -0.09 -11.03
CA GLU A 36 -1.53 -0.84 -12.01
C GLU A 36 -1.66 -2.31 -11.61
N THR A 37 -0.55 -2.93 -11.24
CA THR A 37 -0.58 -4.33 -10.77
C THR A 37 -1.33 -4.47 -9.46
N ALA A 38 -1.22 -3.45 -8.58
CA ALA A 38 -1.96 -3.44 -7.32
C ALA A 38 -3.46 -3.38 -7.56
N LEU A 39 -3.91 -2.54 -8.50
CA LEU A 39 -5.33 -2.42 -8.81
C LEU A 39 -5.91 -3.75 -9.26
N VAL A 40 -5.21 -4.45 -10.14
CA VAL A 40 -5.66 -5.77 -10.62
C VAL A 40 -5.65 -6.78 -9.49
N GLY A 41 -4.54 -6.89 -8.77
CA GLY A 41 -4.36 -7.91 -7.74
C GLY A 41 -5.30 -7.73 -6.56
N ILE A 42 -5.44 -6.51 -6.07
CA ILE A 42 -6.32 -6.21 -4.93
C ILE A 42 -7.79 -6.39 -5.33
N SER A 43 -8.15 -6.04 -6.55
CA SER A 43 -9.53 -6.24 -7.04
C SER A 43 -9.90 -7.71 -7.14
N ARG A 44 -8.95 -8.57 -7.53
CA ARG A 44 -9.17 -10.01 -7.64
C ARG A 44 -9.18 -10.72 -6.29
N SER A 45 -8.25 -10.35 -5.42
CA SER A 45 -8.09 -10.97 -4.10
C SER A 45 -7.98 -9.87 -3.06
N PRO A 46 -9.11 -9.31 -2.62
CA PRO A 46 -9.06 -8.21 -1.66
C PRO A 46 -8.40 -8.63 -0.35
N PRO A 47 -7.40 -7.85 0.12
CA PRO A 47 -6.81 -8.08 1.43
C PRO A 47 -7.71 -7.51 2.52
N ASP A 48 -7.30 -7.71 3.76
CA ASP A 48 -8.01 -7.11 4.90
C ASP A 48 -7.62 -5.64 5.09
N LEU A 49 -6.44 -5.26 4.62
CA LEU A 49 -5.90 -3.91 4.72
C LEU A 49 -4.90 -3.69 3.60
N ALA A 50 -4.86 -2.48 3.06
CA ALA A 50 -3.83 -2.10 2.09
C ALA A 50 -3.01 -0.92 2.61
N VAL A 51 -1.69 -1.01 2.48
CA VAL A 51 -0.75 0.08 2.80
C VAL A 51 -0.14 0.53 1.48
N ILE A 52 -0.37 1.78 1.11
CA ILE A 52 -0.04 2.30 -0.22
C ILE A 52 0.86 3.52 -0.12
N ASP A 53 1.99 3.51 -0.84
CA ASP A 53 2.83 4.69 -0.97
C ASP A 53 2.10 5.73 -1.83
N ILE A 54 2.14 6.99 -1.39
CA ILE A 54 1.47 8.08 -2.10
C ILE A 54 2.18 8.38 -3.42
N LYS A 55 3.49 8.51 -3.38
CA LYS A 55 4.27 8.95 -4.55
C LYS A 55 4.82 7.77 -5.35
N MET A 56 4.11 7.43 -6.39
CA MET A 56 4.54 6.42 -7.34
C MET A 56 4.45 6.98 -8.75
N PRO A 57 5.31 6.49 -9.68
CA PRO A 57 5.22 6.95 -11.07
C PRO A 57 3.92 6.50 -11.73
N ARG A 58 3.47 7.26 -12.71
CA ARG A 58 2.27 7.02 -13.50
C ARG A 58 0.99 7.18 -12.72
N MET A 59 0.57 6.18 -11.98
CA MET A 59 -0.61 6.27 -11.12
C MET A 59 -0.14 6.35 -9.66
N ASP A 60 -0.40 7.47 -8.99
CA ASP A 60 -0.01 7.63 -7.58
C ASP A 60 -1.01 6.95 -6.64
N GLY A 61 -0.69 6.97 -5.34
CA GLY A 61 -1.50 6.30 -4.34
C GLY A 61 -2.92 6.86 -4.22
N GLU A 62 -3.10 8.17 -4.42
CA GLU A 62 -4.43 8.79 -4.33
C GLU A 62 -5.32 8.36 -5.50
N GLU A 63 -4.78 8.29 -6.70
CA GLU A 63 -5.52 7.82 -7.86
C GLU A 63 -5.86 6.34 -7.70
N LEU A 64 -4.92 5.54 -7.19
CA LEU A 64 -5.16 4.13 -6.90
C LEU A 64 -6.30 3.97 -5.90
N LEU A 65 -6.32 4.79 -4.84
CA LEU A 65 -7.41 4.77 -3.86
C LEU A 65 -8.76 5.01 -4.52
N LYS A 66 -8.86 6.02 -5.37
CA LYS A 66 -10.12 6.33 -6.07
C LYS A 66 -10.61 5.15 -6.88
N ARG A 67 -9.71 4.49 -7.60
CA ARG A 67 -10.08 3.34 -8.44
C ARG A 67 -10.45 2.13 -7.61
N LEU A 68 -9.73 1.89 -6.51
CA LEU A 68 -10.04 0.77 -5.61
C LEU A 68 -11.39 0.95 -4.93
N ARG A 69 -11.76 2.18 -4.57
CA ARG A 69 -13.04 2.44 -3.89
C ARG A 69 -14.26 2.10 -4.75
N LYS A 70 -14.11 1.98 -6.05
CA LYS A 70 -15.17 1.52 -6.94
C LYS A 70 -15.36 0.00 -6.86
N LYS A 71 -14.39 -0.72 -6.33
CA LYS A 71 -14.38 -2.19 -6.32
C LYS A 71 -14.37 -2.80 -4.92
N THR A 72 -13.88 -2.07 -3.93
CA THR A 72 -13.75 -2.59 -2.58
C THR A 72 -13.79 -1.46 -1.55
N SER A 73 -14.20 -1.80 -0.34
CA SER A 73 -14.24 -0.85 0.79
C SER A 73 -13.21 -1.19 1.86
N ILE A 74 -12.19 -1.95 1.54
CA ILE A 74 -11.15 -2.31 2.51
C ILE A 74 -10.47 -1.05 3.08
N PRO A 75 -10.02 -1.11 4.34
CA PRO A 75 -9.23 -0.01 4.90
C PRO A 75 -7.95 0.20 4.11
N ILE A 76 -7.60 1.46 3.87
CA ILE A 76 -6.38 1.83 3.16
C ILE A 76 -5.63 2.85 4.00
N ILE A 77 -4.34 2.60 4.20
CA ILE A 77 -3.44 3.50 4.91
C ILE A 77 -2.37 3.95 3.93
N PHE A 78 -2.09 5.25 3.91
CA PHE A 78 -0.99 5.76 3.10
C PHE A 78 0.32 5.71 3.88
N LEU A 79 1.36 5.25 3.20
CA LEU A 79 2.72 5.24 3.74
C LEU A 79 3.45 6.46 3.20
N THR A 80 3.91 7.31 4.11
CA THR A 80 4.69 8.49 3.77
C THR A 80 6.10 8.31 4.29
N SER A 81 7.06 8.14 3.39
CA SER A 81 8.46 7.91 3.76
C SER A 81 9.36 9.12 3.49
N LYS A 82 8.81 10.19 2.98
CA LYS A 82 9.59 11.38 2.60
C LYS A 82 9.44 12.48 3.62
N GLU A 83 10.56 13.05 4.04
CA GLU A 83 10.58 14.12 5.03
C GLU A 83 9.70 15.31 4.64
N GLU A 84 9.67 15.67 3.36
CA GLU A 84 8.86 16.76 2.87
C GLU A 84 7.37 16.57 3.18
N GLU A 85 6.87 15.36 3.03
CA GLU A 85 5.47 15.06 3.31
C GLU A 85 5.18 15.11 4.80
N ILE A 86 6.11 14.63 5.60
CA ILE A 86 6.00 14.70 7.06
C ILE A 86 5.99 16.16 7.50
N ASP A 87 6.88 16.97 6.92
CA ASP A 87 6.95 18.41 7.23
C ASP A 87 5.64 19.11 6.89
N GLU A 88 5.03 18.79 5.77
CA GLU A 88 3.73 19.35 5.39
C GLU A 88 2.64 18.97 6.39
N LEU A 89 2.60 17.72 6.80
CA LEU A 89 1.61 17.24 7.77
C LEU A 89 1.77 17.91 9.12
N LEU A 90 3.00 18.18 9.53
CA LEU A 90 3.28 18.83 10.80
C LEU A 90 3.26 20.36 10.73
N GLY A 91 3.13 20.92 9.54
CA GLY A 91 3.11 22.36 9.34
C GLY A 91 4.49 23.01 9.48
N LEU A 92 5.53 22.26 9.20
CA LEU A 92 6.92 22.74 9.32
C LEU A 92 7.43 23.37 8.03
#